data_2d350e3ae05f83b668cf515a69ce32f9
#
_entry.id   2d350e3ae05f83b668cf515a69ce32f9
#
_cell.length_a   1.000
_cell.length_b   1.000
_cell.length_c   1.000
_cell.angle_alpha   90.00
_cell.angle_beta   90.00
_cell.angle_gamma   90.00
#
_symmetry.space_group_name_H-M   'P 1'
#
loop_
_entity.id
_entity.type
_entity.pdbx_description
1 polymer ?
#
loop_
_entity_poly.entity_id
_entity_poly.type
_entity_poly.pdbx_seq_one_letter_code
_entity_poly.pdbx_strand_id
1 'polypeptide(L)'
;MKTKPRELLEKEAKLLEYYNDVVHYLRAFNIDENLIDDAIQDTFVEALSSLDTLRDETKMKYWLIKIAKRVGSKYVTKCKNVAIRECSFDEYVLQSRCDIETFCDKDFDTFISGLEREDLYKYISRLRPNEQKAPLLYYVYGHKLNEIAEVLGETPSNVRSLSRRAKLKLRKMFEEGGDL
;
A
#
# COMPACT_ATOMS: atom_id res chain seq x y z
N MET A 1 12.91 -9.23 36.42
CA MET A 1 12.08 -8.91 35.24
C MET A 1 11.21 -7.71 35.60
N LYS A 2 11.37 -6.55 34.96
CA LYS A 2 10.48 -5.39 35.18
C LYS A 2 9.13 -5.69 34.53
N THR A 3 8.06 -5.74 35.33
CA THR A 3 6.69 -5.92 34.86
C THR A 3 6.35 -4.74 33.95
N LYS A 4 5.97 -5.01 32.69
CA LYS A 4 5.52 -3.96 31.78
C LYS A 4 4.32 -3.22 32.38
N PRO A 5 4.23 -1.88 32.25
CA PRO A 5 3.04 -1.16 32.67
C PRO A 5 1.79 -1.70 31.98
N ARG A 6 0.67 -1.77 32.69
CA ARG A 6 -0.60 -2.29 32.15
C ARG A 6 -1.04 -1.58 30.86
N GLU A 7 -0.87 -0.27 30.81
CA GLU A 7 -1.16 0.55 29.61
C GLU A 7 -0.37 0.10 28.37
N LEU A 8 0.88 -0.35 28.55
CA LEU A 8 1.71 -0.80 27.43
C LEU A 8 1.19 -2.16 26.90
N LEU A 9 0.75 -3.05 27.77
CA LEU A 9 0.15 -4.33 27.38
C LEU A 9 -1.16 -4.13 26.61
N GLU A 10 -1.99 -3.17 27.04
CA GLU A 10 -3.24 -2.81 26.33
C GLU A 10 -2.95 -2.23 24.94
N LYS A 11 -1.92 -1.39 24.81
CA LYS A 11 -1.47 -0.87 23.50
C LYS A 11 -0.91 -1.95 22.59
N GLU A 12 -0.15 -2.91 23.15
CA GLU A 12 0.37 -4.05 22.40
C GLU A 12 -0.77 -4.93 21.87
N ALA A 13 -1.79 -5.22 22.69
CA ALA A 13 -2.96 -5.97 22.27
C ALA A 13 -3.71 -5.27 21.14
N LYS A 14 -3.96 -3.97 21.28
CA LYS A 14 -4.62 -3.14 20.26
C LYS A 14 -3.82 -3.05 18.95
N LEU A 15 -2.49 -3.06 19.02
CA LEU A 15 -1.63 -3.07 17.84
C LEU A 15 -1.87 -4.31 16.99
N LEU A 16 -2.08 -5.48 17.63
CA LEU A 16 -2.30 -6.74 16.94
C LEU A 16 -3.66 -6.82 16.21
N GLU A 17 -4.64 -6.00 16.59
CA GLU A 17 -5.91 -5.88 15.86
C GLU A 17 -5.71 -5.42 14.41
N TYR A 18 -4.64 -4.66 14.15
CA TYR A 18 -4.28 -4.17 12.82
C TYR A 18 -3.37 -5.11 12.01
N TYR A 19 -3.18 -6.36 12.48
CA TYR A 19 -2.32 -7.34 11.80
C TYR A 19 -2.73 -7.54 10.33
N ASN A 20 -4.00 -7.76 10.08
CA ASN A 20 -4.51 -7.97 8.72
C ASN A 20 -4.33 -6.74 7.82
N ASP A 21 -4.48 -5.53 8.38
CA ASP A 21 -4.23 -4.29 7.63
C ASP A 21 -2.78 -4.20 7.15
N VAL A 22 -1.81 -4.58 8.00
CA VAL A 22 -0.38 -4.62 7.64
C VAL A 22 -0.10 -5.68 6.59
N VAL A 23 -0.66 -6.88 6.74
CA VAL A 23 -0.52 -7.98 5.76
C VAL A 23 -1.04 -7.53 4.38
N HIS A 24 -2.26 -7.00 4.34
CA HIS A 24 -2.84 -6.52 3.07
C HIS A 24 -2.03 -5.37 2.46
N TYR A 25 -1.54 -4.48 3.31
CA TYR A 25 -0.72 -3.36 2.86
C TYR A 25 0.60 -3.83 2.25
N LEU A 26 1.36 -4.69 2.95
CA LEU A 26 2.67 -5.18 2.47
C LEU A 26 2.54 -6.08 1.24
N ARG A 27 1.47 -6.85 1.11
CA ARG A 27 1.19 -7.63 -0.11
C ARG A 27 0.91 -6.75 -1.34
N ALA A 28 0.53 -5.49 -1.16
CA ALA A 28 0.43 -4.56 -2.27
C ALA A 28 1.79 -4.09 -2.80
N PHE A 29 2.86 -4.24 -2.00
CA PHE A 29 4.23 -3.98 -2.46
C PHE A 29 4.72 -5.07 -3.41
N ASN A 30 5.70 -4.72 -4.24
CA ASN A 30 6.38 -5.70 -5.10
C ASN A 30 7.55 -6.33 -4.35
N ILE A 31 7.23 -7.03 -3.26
CA ILE A 31 8.16 -7.81 -2.43
C ILE A 31 8.06 -9.27 -2.86
N ASP A 32 9.18 -9.99 -2.86
CA ASP A 32 9.19 -11.44 -3.08
C ASP A 32 8.32 -12.14 -2.02
N GLU A 33 7.48 -13.10 -2.45
CA GLU A 33 6.57 -13.80 -1.53
C GLU A 33 7.29 -14.45 -0.36
N ASN A 34 8.51 -14.95 -0.57
CA ASN A 34 9.33 -15.55 0.48
C ASN A 34 9.82 -14.54 1.53
N LEU A 35 9.78 -13.24 1.23
CA LEU A 35 10.22 -12.15 2.11
C LEU A 35 9.07 -11.37 2.73
N ILE A 36 7.82 -11.67 2.37
CA ILE A 36 6.66 -10.95 2.90
C ILE A 36 6.51 -11.17 4.40
N ASP A 37 6.66 -12.40 4.87
CA ASP A 37 6.52 -12.72 6.28
C ASP A 37 7.61 -12.05 7.13
N ASP A 38 8.84 -11.97 6.61
CA ASP A 38 9.93 -11.22 7.25
C ASP A 38 9.60 -9.72 7.33
N ALA A 39 9.06 -9.15 6.25
CA ALA A 39 8.65 -7.74 6.23
C ALA A 39 7.52 -7.44 7.22
N ILE A 40 6.57 -8.37 7.39
CA ILE A 40 5.51 -8.26 8.39
C ILE A 40 6.12 -8.30 9.80
N GLN A 41 6.98 -9.27 10.08
CA GLN A 41 7.66 -9.41 11.37
C GLN A 41 8.48 -8.16 11.70
N ASP A 42 9.31 -7.69 10.79
CA ASP A 42 10.11 -6.48 10.95
C ASP A 42 9.24 -5.25 11.25
N THR A 43 8.06 -5.15 10.60
CA THR A 43 7.11 -4.08 10.86
C THR A 43 6.61 -4.11 12.31
N PHE A 44 6.23 -5.27 12.82
CA PHE A 44 5.75 -5.40 14.19
C PHE A 44 6.87 -5.26 15.23
N VAL A 45 8.06 -5.77 14.95
CA VAL A 45 9.24 -5.56 15.82
C VAL A 45 9.56 -4.07 15.94
N GLU A 46 9.55 -3.33 14.83
CA GLU A 46 9.80 -1.89 14.85
C GLU A 46 8.66 -1.13 15.53
N ALA A 47 7.40 -1.52 15.30
CA ALA A 47 6.25 -0.94 15.96
C ALA A 47 6.29 -1.16 17.48
N LEU A 48 6.54 -2.37 17.94
CA LEU A 48 6.64 -2.70 19.37
C LEU A 48 7.79 -1.96 20.05
N SER A 49 8.93 -1.80 19.37
CA SER A 49 10.09 -1.09 19.91
C SER A 49 9.89 0.42 20.05
N SER A 50 8.94 0.99 19.28
CA SER A 50 8.66 2.44 19.25
C SER A 50 7.25 2.80 19.74
N LEU A 51 6.53 1.83 20.32
CA LEU A 51 5.13 2.00 20.75
C LEU A 51 4.92 3.06 21.82
N ASP A 52 5.91 3.25 22.68
CA ASP A 52 5.95 4.30 23.70
C ASP A 52 5.99 5.71 23.12
N THR A 53 6.43 5.87 21.86
CA THR A 53 6.45 7.17 21.16
C THR A 53 5.07 7.57 20.66
N LEU A 54 4.11 6.64 20.58
CA LEU A 54 2.75 6.91 20.13
C LEU A 54 1.97 7.65 21.22
N ARG A 55 1.72 8.94 20.98
CA ARG A 55 0.99 9.82 21.94
C ARG A 55 -0.54 9.70 21.80
N ASP A 56 -1.03 9.41 20.62
CA ASP A 56 -2.45 9.40 20.27
C ASP A 56 -2.83 8.02 19.71
N GLU A 57 -3.48 7.21 20.52
CA GLU A 57 -3.89 5.86 20.16
C GLU A 57 -4.93 5.81 19.02
N THR A 58 -5.70 6.88 18.84
CA THR A 58 -6.67 6.95 17.72
C THR A 58 -5.96 6.93 16.35
N LYS A 59 -4.68 7.31 16.33
CA LYS A 59 -3.83 7.31 15.12
C LYS A 59 -2.97 6.07 14.98
N MET A 60 -3.15 5.05 15.83
CA MET A 60 -2.32 3.83 15.85
C MET A 60 -2.27 3.16 14.49
N LYS A 61 -3.42 2.95 13.83
CA LYS A 61 -3.49 2.37 12.48
C LYS A 61 -2.62 3.13 11.47
N TYR A 62 -2.80 4.44 11.41
CA TYR A 62 -2.05 5.29 10.48
C TYR A 62 -0.55 5.29 10.77
N TRP A 63 -0.18 5.33 12.05
CA TRP A 63 1.20 5.26 12.49
C TRP A 63 1.85 3.92 12.13
N LEU A 64 1.14 2.80 12.34
CA LEU A 64 1.61 1.46 11.99
C LEU A 64 1.79 1.31 10.46
N ILE A 65 0.86 1.81 9.65
CA ILE A 65 0.99 1.80 8.19
C ILE A 65 2.19 2.64 7.71
N LYS A 66 2.54 3.72 8.40
CA LYS A 66 3.79 4.45 8.10
C LYS A 66 5.05 3.62 8.35
N ILE A 67 5.06 2.82 9.40
CA ILE A 67 6.17 1.88 9.69
C ILE A 67 6.21 0.82 8.59
N ALA A 68 5.07 0.20 8.27
CA ALA A 68 4.95 -0.80 7.21
C ALA A 68 5.41 -0.25 5.84
N LYS A 69 5.09 1.02 5.50
CA LYS A 69 5.59 1.68 4.29
C LYS A 69 7.12 1.71 4.27
N ARG A 70 7.75 2.14 5.36
CA ARG A 70 9.21 2.25 5.45
C ARG A 70 9.89 0.89 5.34
N VAL A 71 9.36 -0.11 6.03
CA VAL A 71 9.86 -1.48 5.97
C VAL A 71 9.68 -2.05 4.57
N GLY A 72 8.49 -1.99 4.01
CA GLY A 72 8.20 -2.49 2.66
C GLY A 72 9.11 -1.87 1.59
N SER A 73 9.37 -0.55 1.66
CA SER A 73 10.29 0.12 0.73
C SER A 73 11.72 -0.41 0.83
N LYS A 74 12.20 -0.78 2.03
CA LYS A 74 13.52 -1.41 2.20
C LYS A 74 13.59 -2.77 1.49
N TYR A 75 12.53 -3.57 1.61
CA TYR A 75 12.45 -4.89 0.97
C TYR A 75 12.36 -4.79 -0.55
N VAL A 76 11.57 -3.87 -1.10
CA VAL A 76 11.53 -3.60 -2.56
C VAL A 76 12.89 -3.19 -3.08
N THR A 77 13.61 -2.31 -2.38
CA THR A 77 14.97 -1.90 -2.78
C THR A 77 15.95 -3.06 -2.72
N LYS A 78 15.85 -3.94 -1.71
CA LYS A 78 16.66 -5.14 -1.57
C LYS A 78 16.42 -6.10 -2.75
N CYS A 79 15.17 -6.34 -3.13
CA CYS A 79 14.81 -7.17 -4.28
C CYS A 79 15.36 -6.57 -5.60
N LYS A 80 15.25 -5.25 -5.80
CA LYS A 80 15.82 -4.58 -6.98
C LYS A 80 17.34 -4.73 -7.06
N ASN A 81 18.05 -4.57 -5.95
CA ASN A 81 19.52 -4.69 -5.93
C ASN A 81 19.98 -6.11 -6.25
N VAL A 82 19.18 -7.14 -5.96
CA VAL A 82 19.44 -8.52 -6.38
C VAL A 82 19.19 -8.64 -7.89
N ALA A 83 18.07 -8.15 -8.40
CA ALA A 83 17.72 -8.20 -9.82
C ALA A 83 18.70 -7.39 -10.70
N ILE A 84 19.20 -6.23 -10.23
CA ILE A 84 20.21 -5.42 -10.95
C ILE A 84 21.56 -6.13 -11.03
N ARG A 85 21.89 -7.00 -10.08
CA ARG A 85 23.11 -7.84 -10.18
C ARG A 85 23.00 -8.92 -11.25
N GLU A 86 21.77 -9.28 -11.64
CA GLU A 86 21.50 -10.31 -12.65
C GLU A 86 21.16 -9.74 -14.03
N CYS A 87 20.80 -8.45 -14.14
CA CYS A 87 20.50 -7.78 -15.40
C CYS A 87 21.38 -6.54 -15.58
N SER A 88 22.09 -6.47 -16.70
CA SER A 88 22.91 -5.32 -17.09
C SER A 88 22.04 -4.07 -17.30
N PHE A 89 22.60 -2.99 -16.77
CA PHE A 89 22.17 -1.60 -16.84
C PHE A 89 21.97 -1.16 -18.29
N ASP A 90 20.71 -0.96 -18.69
CA ASP A 90 20.36 0.01 -19.73
C ASP A 90 18.89 0.40 -19.59
N GLU A 91 18.64 1.72 -19.68
CA GLU A 91 17.33 2.37 -19.86
C GLU A 91 16.54 2.78 -18.62
N TYR A 92 17.16 3.53 -17.70
CA TYR A 92 16.41 4.19 -16.63
C TYR A 92 16.72 5.68 -16.45
N VAL A 93 16.77 6.43 -17.57
CA VAL A 93 16.75 7.91 -17.51
C VAL A 93 16.01 8.42 -18.73
N LEU A 94 14.84 8.97 -18.52
CA LEU A 94 14.09 9.94 -19.32
C LEU A 94 12.60 9.58 -19.36
N GLN A 95 11.84 10.15 -18.44
CA GLN A 95 10.56 10.82 -18.75
C GLN A 95 9.84 11.29 -17.49
N SER A 96 10.47 12.24 -16.83
CA SER A 96 9.80 13.05 -15.81
C SER A 96 9.23 14.31 -16.44
N ARG A 97 8.14 14.18 -17.16
CA ARG A 97 7.21 15.29 -17.48
C ARG A 97 6.05 14.73 -18.30
N CYS A 98 5.02 14.32 -17.60
CA CYS A 98 3.72 14.19 -18.24
C CYS A 98 2.63 14.47 -17.21
N ASP A 99 1.78 15.36 -17.59
CA ASP A 99 0.72 16.06 -16.89
C ASP A 99 -0.04 15.27 -15.85
N ILE A 100 -0.05 15.82 -14.63
CA ILE A 100 -0.80 15.39 -13.45
C ILE A 100 -2.32 15.55 -13.67
N GLU A 101 -2.74 16.34 -14.67
CA GLU A 101 -4.13 16.75 -14.88
C GLU A 101 -5.06 15.68 -15.47
N THR A 102 -4.53 14.65 -16.16
CA THR A 102 -5.38 13.68 -16.87
C THR A 102 -5.88 12.52 -16.01
N PHE A 103 -5.48 12.45 -14.74
CA PHE A 103 -5.86 11.35 -13.83
C PHE A 103 -7.06 11.70 -12.95
N CYS A 104 -7.39 12.97 -12.77
CA CYS A 104 -8.49 13.41 -11.92
C CYS A 104 -9.83 13.41 -12.67
N ASP A 105 -10.49 12.25 -12.70
CA ASP A 105 -11.94 12.20 -12.90
C ASP A 105 -12.58 12.45 -11.54
N LYS A 106 -12.85 13.71 -11.24
CA LYS A 106 -13.33 14.17 -9.94
C LYS A 106 -14.63 13.48 -9.53
N ASP A 107 -15.50 13.18 -10.48
CA ASP A 107 -16.79 12.57 -10.20
C ASP A 107 -16.60 11.11 -9.72
N PHE A 108 -15.74 10.35 -10.40
CA PHE A 108 -15.43 8.99 -9.98
C PHE A 108 -14.62 8.94 -8.69
N ASP A 109 -13.66 9.83 -8.51
CA ASP A 109 -12.87 9.91 -7.27
C ASP A 109 -13.74 10.31 -6.08
N THR A 110 -14.72 11.20 -6.28
CA THR A 110 -15.72 11.57 -5.26
C THR A 110 -16.62 10.38 -4.92
N PHE A 111 -17.08 9.65 -5.94
CA PHE A 111 -17.89 8.45 -5.74
C PHE A 111 -17.13 7.37 -4.95
N ILE A 112 -15.89 7.05 -5.34
CA ILE A 112 -15.04 6.09 -4.63
C ILE A 112 -14.78 6.52 -3.19
N SER A 113 -14.59 7.82 -2.93
CA SER A 113 -14.34 8.33 -1.57
C SER A 113 -15.56 8.23 -0.66
N GLY A 114 -16.76 8.09 -1.24
CA GLY A 114 -18.01 7.86 -0.52
C GLY A 114 -18.30 6.40 -0.17
N LEU A 115 -17.54 5.46 -0.76
CA LEU A 115 -17.70 4.03 -0.46
C LEU A 115 -17.05 3.66 0.87
N GLU A 116 -17.63 2.69 1.55
CA GLU A 116 -16.96 2.04 2.66
C GLU A 116 -15.75 1.25 2.20
N ARG A 117 -14.71 1.18 3.04
CA ARG A 117 -13.46 0.50 2.68
C ARG A 117 -13.68 -0.96 2.30
N GLU A 118 -14.60 -1.64 2.97
CA GLU A 118 -14.90 -3.05 2.74
C GLU A 118 -15.47 -3.29 1.34
N ASP A 119 -16.35 -2.41 0.90
CA ASP A 119 -16.94 -2.50 -0.45
C ASP A 119 -15.89 -2.19 -1.51
N LEU A 120 -15.04 -1.19 -1.28
CA LEU A 120 -13.94 -0.88 -2.17
C LEU A 120 -12.96 -2.07 -2.31
N TYR A 121 -12.65 -2.76 -1.20
CA TYR A 121 -11.85 -3.99 -1.25
C TYR A 121 -12.51 -5.08 -2.10
N LYS A 122 -13.81 -5.30 -1.96
CA LYS A 122 -14.56 -6.29 -2.76
C LYS A 122 -14.44 -6.01 -4.26
N TYR A 123 -14.57 -4.75 -4.66
CA TYR A 123 -14.44 -4.37 -6.08
C TYR A 123 -13.00 -4.49 -6.57
N ILE A 124 -12.02 -4.01 -5.80
CA ILE A 124 -10.60 -4.13 -6.16
C ILE A 124 -10.19 -5.61 -6.28
N SER A 125 -10.71 -6.50 -5.42
CA SER A 125 -10.40 -7.93 -5.47
C SER A 125 -10.88 -8.65 -6.73
N ARG A 126 -11.85 -8.08 -7.44
CA ARG A 126 -12.33 -8.60 -8.75
C ARG A 126 -11.41 -8.23 -9.92
N LEU A 127 -10.49 -7.29 -9.73
CA LEU A 127 -9.48 -6.98 -10.73
C LEU A 127 -8.42 -8.09 -10.81
N ARG A 128 -7.66 -8.13 -11.91
CA ARG A 128 -6.51 -9.05 -12.00
C ARG A 128 -5.44 -8.68 -10.95
N PRO A 129 -4.69 -9.63 -10.39
CA PRO A 129 -3.73 -9.38 -9.31
C PRO A 129 -2.77 -8.22 -9.57
N ASN A 130 -2.25 -8.09 -10.79
CA ASN A 130 -1.37 -6.98 -11.17
C ASN A 130 -2.07 -5.62 -11.27
N GLU A 131 -3.40 -5.60 -11.44
CA GLU A 131 -4.20 -4.39 -11.55
C GLU A 131 -4.77 -3.93 -10.19
N GLN A 132 -4.73 -4.79 -9.17
CA GLN A 132 -5.23 -4.49 -7.83
C GLN A 132 -4.30 -3.57 -7.04
N LYS A 133 -2.97 -3.72 -7.21
CA LYS A 133 -1.96 -3.06 -6.38
C LYS A 133 -2.04 -1.54 -6.43
N ALA A 134 -2.13 -0.96 -7.62
CA ALA A 134 -2.14 0.50 -7.78
C ALA A 134 -3.41 1.16 -7.21
N PRO A 135 -4.66 0.70 -7.51
CA PRO A 135 -5.86 1.28 -6.91
C PRO A 135 -5.94 1.03 -5.40
N LEU A 136 -5.45 -0.10 -4.90
CA LEU A 136 -5.38 -0.36 -3.47
C LEU A 136 -4.51 0.69 -2.76
N LEU A 137 -3.30 0.91 -3.26
CA LEU A 137 -2.38 1.91 -2.70
C LEU A 137 -2.93 3.34 -2.82
N TYR A 138 -3.61 3.66 -3.91
CA TYR A 138 -4.15 4.99 -4.15
C TYR A 138 -5.40 5.27 -3.32
N TYR A 139 -6.47 4.46 -3.47
CA TYR A 139 -7.77 4.73 -2.87
C TYR A 139 -7.87 4.31 -1.41
N VAL A 140 -7.25 3.19 -1.02
CA VAL A 140 -7.36 2.67 0.35
C VAL A 140 -6.31 3.26 1.26
N TYR A 141 -5.07 3.38 0.77
CA TYR A 141 -3.94 3.84 1.58
C TYR A 141 -3.50 5.28 1.31
N GLY A 142 -4.10 5.97 0.32
CA GLY A 142 -3.88 7.38 0.05
C GLY A 142 -2.48 7.73 -0.49
N HIS A 143 -1.81 6.78 -1.15
CA HIS A 143 -0.50 7.04 -1.75
C HIS A 143 -0.62 7.90 -3.00
N LYS A 144 0.36 8.79 -3.21
CA LYS A 144 0.50 9.52 -4.47
C LYS A 144 1.07 8.59 -5.55
N LEU A 145 0.76 8.87 -6.83
CA LEU A 145 1.22 8.04 -7.96
C LEU A 145 2.74 7.82 -8.01
N ASN A 146 3.53 8.85 -7.67
CA ASN A 146 4.98 8.70 -7.61
C ASN A 146 5.43 7.76 -6.49
N GLU A 147 4.77 7.82 -5.32
CA GLU A 147 5.04 6.89 -4.21
C GLU A 147 4.66 5.45 -4.57
N ILE A 148 3.55 5.28 -5.32
CA ILE A 148 3.13 3.97 -5.83
C ILE A 148 4.17 3.42 -6.81
N ALA A 149 4.74 4.27 -7.67
CA ALA A 149 5.80 3.87 -8.58
C ALA A 149 7.03 3.36 -7.84
N GLU A 150 7.45 4.04 -6.78
CA GLU A 150 8.55 3.61 -5.91
C GLU A 150 8.24 2.26 -5.24
N VAL A 151 7.03 2.13 -4.67
CA VAL A 151 6.57 0.93 -3.96
C VAL A 151 6.49 -0.29 -4.89
N LEU A 152 5.96 -0.09 -6.11
CA LEU A 152 5.82 -1.18 -7.09
C LEU A 152 7.11 -1.45 -7.86
N GLY A 153 8.09 -0.56 -7.77
CA GLY A 153 9.30 -0.67 -8.57
C GLY A 153 9.09 -0.36 -10.04
N GLU A 154 8.05 0.38 -10.35
CA GLU A 154 7.61 0.72 -11.69
C GLU A 154 7.93 2.16 -12.06
N THR A 155 7.84 2.49 -13.36
CA THR A 155 7.93 3.88 -13.77
C THR A 155 6.62 4.62 -13.46
N PRO A 156 6.65 5.93 -13.16
CA PRO A 156 5.44 6.73 -12.96
C PRO A 156 4.45 6.66 -14.15
N SER A 157 4.96 6.55 -15.37
CA SER A 157 4.15 6.39 -16.59
C SER A 157 3.40 5.06 -16.61
N ASN A 158 4.08 3.97 -16.22
CA ASN A 158 3.46 2.64 -16.13
C ASN A 158 2.39 2.60 -15.05
N VAL A 159 2.66 3.18 -13.87
CA VAL A 159 1.67 3.27 -12.79
C VAL A 159 0.44 4.07 -13.22
N ARG A 160 0.60 5.19 -13.95
CA ARG A 160 -0.53 5.94 -14.50
C ARG A 160 -1.38 5.08 -15.44
N SER A 161 -0.73 4.33 -16.33
CA SER A 161 -1.41 3.44 -17.27
C SER A 161 -2.14 2.30 -16.56
N LEU A 162 -1.54 1.72 -15.53
CA LEU A 162 -2.16 0.70 -14.68
C LEU A 162 -3.36 1.26 -13.93
N SER A 163 -3.19 2.40 -13.27
CA SER A 163 -4.26 3.06 -12.52
C SER A 163 -5.43 3.46 -13.41
N ARG A 164 -5.16 3.99 -14.62
CA ARG A 164 -6.20 4.32 -15.59
C ARG A 164 -7.00 3.09 -16.02
N ARG A 165 -6.32 1.99 -16.34
CA ARG A 165 -7.01 0.73 -16.72
C ARG A 165 -7.84 0.17 -15.58
N ALA A 166 -7.29 0.17 -14.36
CA ALA A 166 -8.01 -0.25 -13.18
C ALA A 166 -9.27 0.60 -12.93
N LYS A 167 -9.13 1.94 -13.03
CA LYS A 167 -10.23 2.89 -12.88
C LYS A 167 -11.36 2.64 -13.86
N LEU A 168 -11.05 2.44 -15.14
CA LEU A 168 -12.06 2.14 -16.17
C LEU A 168 -12.80 0.83 -15.88
N LYS A 169 -12.10 -0.20 -15.41
CA LYS A 169 -12.71 -1.48 -15.04
C LYS A 169 -13.58 -1.36 -13.79
N LEU A 170 -13.09 -0.67 -12.77
CA LEU A 170 -13.87 -0.40 -11.57
C LEU A 170 -15.16 0.36 -11.92
N ARG A 171 -15.05 1.44 -12.71
CA ARG A 171 -16.21 2.21 -13.16
C ARG A 171 -17.25 1.33 -13.86
N LYS A 172 -16.79 0.48 -14.80
CA LYS A 172 -17.67 -0.45 -15.49
C LYS A 172 -18.36 -1.43 -14.53
N MET A 173 -17.63 -1.97 -13.55
CA MET A 173 -18.21 -2.85 -12.54
C MET A 173 -19.27 -2.15 -11.68
N PHE A 174 -19.09 -0.87 -11.38
CA PHE A 174 -20.08 -0.08 -10.64
C PHE A 174 -21.31 0.25 -11.49
N GLU A 175 -21.13 0.56 -12.78
CA GLU A 175 -22.22 0.86 -13.69
C GLU A 175 -23.08 -0.39 -14.03
N GLU A 176 -22.44 -1.57 -14.12
CA GLU A 176 -23.09 -2.85 -14.44
C GLU A 176 -23.59 -3.62 -13.20
N GLY A 177 -23.08 -3.32 -12.02
CA GLY A 177 -23.31 -4.05 -10.78
C GLY A 177 -23.98 -3.20 -9.69
N GLY A 178 -25.05 -2.50 -10.02
CA GLY A 178 -25.84 -1.75 -9.05
C GLY A 178 -26.59 -2.58 -7.99
N ASP A 179 -26.33 -3.90 -7.89
CA ASP A 179 -26.86 -4.79 -6.86
C ASP A 179 -25.72 -5.47 -6.10
N LEU A 180 -25.47 -5.04 -4.87
CA LEU A 180 -24.79 -5.79 -3.82
C LEU A 180 -25.83 -6.48 -2.96
#